data_e76dc9af0db71d770a64e5d3bd96419c
#
_entry.id   e76dc9af0db71d770a64e5d3bd96419c
#
_cell.length_a   1.000
_cell.length_b   1.000
_cell.length_c   1.000
_cell.angle_alpha   90.00
_cell.angle_beta   90.00
_cell.angle_gamma   90.00
#
_symmetry.space_group_name_H-M   'P 1'
#
loop_
_entity.id
_entity.type
_entity.pdbx_description
1 polymer ?
#
loop_
_entity_poly.entity_id
_entity_poly.type
_entity_poly.pdbx_seq_one_letter_code
_entity_poly.pdbx_strand_id
1 'polypeptide(L)'
;MTGTATAAGALAPLELASGIVFGRAARRPSFPRRPPGSSLAALEQALIAALQKPPCLVSFSGGRDSSALLAVATRVARREGLPEPIPVTGRFPAIPSTDEHEWQQEVVRRLGCRDWMPLEFTDELDLIGPVARRVMGWQGVPYPYNLHLLLPLMEPGRSGSFVTGLGGDQSFFAPGRALDVLARRARPVPRDGLRIAAAAAPRAVRRSALRGRVGMNYPWLSATGNDALARGWLEEQTRQPLRWNARLREMWRSRFMQLTLERIALLGRQVDVEPVHPFLDAGFLAALAAEAGSTGFPSRSAAMRALFAEDLPERVVTRGTKASFNEVLWNRHTRRFVAGLTPERLEQALGRLDVDELVDSRALADHWNQPDPLANSFILLQACWLAQQA
;
A
#
# COMPACT_ATOMS: atom_id res chain seq x y z
N MET A 1 -34.05 11.37 14.96
CA MET A 1 -32.74 11.19 15.62
C MET A 1 -32.32 9.72 15.41
N THR A 2 -31.71 9.45 14.27
CA THR A 2 -31.12 8.12 13.97
C THR A 2 -29.62 8.33 13.93
N GLY A 3 -28.96 7.99 15.05
CA GLY A 3 -27.52 7.96 15.13
C GLY A 3 -26.99 6.96 14.12
N THR A 4 -26.37 7.44 13.05
CA THR A 4 -25.54 6.64 12.15
C THR A 4 -24.35 6.13 12.94
N ALA A 5 -24.44 4.87 13.39
CA ALA A 5 -23.26 4.15 13.83
C ALA A 5 -22.23 4.20 12.70
N THR A 6 -21.15 4.93 12.89
CA THR A 6 -19.99 4.90 12.00
C THR A 6 -19.52 3.45 11.93
N ALA A 7 -19.81 2.78 10.82
CA ALA A 7 -19.36 1.42 10.59
C ALA A 7 -17.84 1.38 10.78
N ALA A 8 -17.36 0.45 11.57
CA ALA A 8 -15.94 0.19 11.71
C ALA A 8 -15.36 -0.01 10.29
N GLY A 9 -14.54 0.94 9.81
CA GLY A 9 -14.02 0.93 8.45
C GLY A 9 -14.42 2.11 7.56
N ALA A 10 -15.31 3.02 7.98
CA ALA A 10 -15.60 4.26 7.24
C ALA A 10 -14.41 5.24 7.34
N LEU A 11 -14.14 5.92 6.22
CA LEU A 11 -13.15 7.01 6.17
C LEU A 11 -13.74 8.26 6.84
N ALA A 12 -12.94 8.94 7.65
CA ALA A 12 -13.32 10.22 8.23
C ALA A 12 -13.28 11.34 7.17
N PRO A 13 -13.99 12.48 7.35
CA PRO A 13 -13.98 13.58 6.39
C PRO A 13 -12.58 14.02 5.96
N LEU A 14 -11.65 14.21 6.90
CA LEU A 14 -10.26 14.55 6.57
C LEU A 14 -9.55 13.47 5.75
N GLU A 15 -9.84 12.19 6.00
CA GLU A 15 -9.24 11.07 5.27
C GLU A 15 -9.77 10.98 3.83
N LEU A 16 -11.06 11.29 3.63
CA LEU A 16 -11.65 11.45 2.30
C LEU A 16 -11.02 12.63 1.56
N ALA A 17 -10.94 13.79 2.21
CA ALA A 17 -10.44 15.02 1.61
C ALA A 17 -8.94 14.93 1.26
N SER A 18 -8.13 14.28 2.08
CA SER A 18 -6.66 14.21 1.93
C SER A 18 -6.13 12.90 1.34
N GLY A 19 -6.93 11.84 1.30
CA GLY A 19 -6.47 10.50 0.93
C GLY A 19 -5.54 9.84 1.95
N ILE A 20 -5.36 10.43 3.14
CA ILE A 20 -4.42 9.95 4.15
C ILE A 20 -5.16 9.47 5.39
N VAL A 21 -4.92 8.21 5.76
CA VAL A 21 -5.47 7.60 6.97
C VAL A 21 -4.43 7.65 8.08
N PHE A 22 -4.77 8.31 9.18
CA PHE A 22 -3.92 8.50 10.35
C PHE A 22 -4.29 7.56 11.50
N GLY A 23 -3.33 7.43 12.42
CA GLY A 23 -3.57 6.82 13.71
C GLY A 23 -3.41 5.30 13.74
N ARG A 24 -3.91 4.71 14.83
CA ARG A 24 -3.85 3.27 15.07
C ARG A 24 -5.22 2.64 14.90
N ALA A 25 -5.22 1.36 14.51
CA ALA A 25 -6.43 0.57 14.50
C ALA A 25 -7.03 0.48 15.92
N ALA A 26 -8.36 0.53 16.00
CA ALA A 26 -9.08 0.41 17.28
C ALA A 26 -8.81 -0.94 17.94
N ARG A 27 -8.88 -2.03 17.17
CA ARG A 27 -8.46 -3.36 17.59
C ARG A 27 -6.95 -3.49 17.43
N ARG A 28 -6.25 -3.84 18.50
CA ARG A 28 -4.81 -4.08 18.44
C ARG A 28 -4.54 -5.43 17.78
N PRO A 29 -3.92 -5.48 16.58
CA PRO A 29 -3.55 -6.75 15.99
C PRO A 29 -2.44 -7.42 16.81
N SER A 30 -2.46 -8.75 16.86
CA SER A 30 -1.41 -9.53 17.52
C SER A 30 -0.06 -9.28 16.84
N PHE A 31 0.99 -9.20 17.67
CA PHE A 31 2.37 -9.15 17.20
C PHE A 31 3.20 -10.05 18.12
N PRO A 32 3.69 -11.19 17.64
CA PRO A 32 4.43 -12.14 18.47
C PRO A 32 5.65 -11.50 19.14
N ARG A 33 5.86 -11.82 20.41
CA ARG A 33 7.03 -11.31 21.15
C ARG A 33 8.30 -12.09 20.84
N ARG A 34 8.15 -13.39 20.59
CA ARG A 34 9.23 -14.30 20.20
C ARG A 34 8.80 -15.05 18.94
N PRO A 35 9.44 -14.77 17.79
CA PRO A 35 9.15 -15.50 16.58
C PRO A 35 9.66 -16.95 16.71
N PRO A 36 8.96 -17.94 16.14
CA PRO A 36 9.33 -19.35 16.23
C PRO A 36 10.49 -19.75 15.32
N GLY A 37 11.13 -18.81 14.60
CA GLY A 37 12.21 -19.11 13.65
C GLY A 37 12.70 -17.85 12.95
N SER A 38 13.37 -18.04 11.83
CA SER A 38 13.82 -16.94 10.97
C SER A 38 12.67 -16.28 10.22
N SER A 39 12.91 -15.06 9.73
CA SER A 39 11.92 -14.36 8.89
C SER A 39 11.61 -15.14 7.62
N LEU A 40 12.63 -15.76 6.98
CA LEU A 40 12.42 -16.59 5.80
C LEU A 40 11.56 -17.83 6.14
N ALA A 41 11.80 -18.50 7.26
CA ALA A 41 10.98 -19.63 7.69
C ALA A 41 9.52 -19.23 7.96
N ALA A 42 9.28 -18.07 8.57
CA ALA A 42 7.93 -17.57 8.78
C ALA A 42 7.24 -17.20 7.46
N LEU A 43 7.98 -16.63 6.50
CA LEU A 43 7.50 -16.34 5.15
C LEU A 43 7.11 -17.63 4.42
N GLU A 44 7.95 -18.66 4.48
CA GLU A 44 7.68 -19.99 3.90
C GLU A 44 6.41 -20.60 4.48
N GLN A 45 6.21 -20.54 5.79
CA GLN A 45 4.99 -21.05 6.43
C GLN A 45 3.72 -20.34 5.93
N ALA A 46 3.77 -19.03 5.77
CA ALA A 46 2.65 -18.27 5.22
C ALA A 46 2.36 -18.67 3.75
N LEU A 47 3.42 -18.93 2.97
CA LEU A 47 3.28 -19.40 1.58
C LEU A 47 2.80 -20.86 1.50
N ILE A 48 3.24 -21.74 2.39
CA ILE A 48 2.73 -23.13 2.46
C ILE A 48 1.21 -23.11 2.71
N ALA A 49 0.75 -22.31 3.65
CA ALA A 49 -0.68 -22.18 3.94
C ALA A 49 -1.49 -21.71 2.72
N ALA A 50 -0.92 -20.80 1.90
CA ALA A 50 -1.54 -20.37 0.65
C ALA A 50 -1.52 -21.48 -0.42
N LEU A 51 -0.39 -22.15 -0.61
CA LEU A 51 -0.21 -23.23 -1.60
C LEU A 51 -1.11 -24.44 -1.31
N GLN A 52 -1.47 -24.69 -0.06
CA GLN A 52 -2.40 -25.74 0.35
C GLN A 52 -3.87 -25.46 -0.05
N LYS A 53 -4.15 -24.26 -0.60
CA LYS A 53 -5.46 -23.86 -1.11
C LYS A 53 -5.38 -23.54 -2.60
N PRO A 54 -5.29 -24.56 -3.47
CA PRO A 54 -5.21 -24.35 -4.91
C PRO A 54 -6.55 -23.91 -5.52
N PRO A 55 -6.52 -23.14 -6.64
CA PRO A 55 -5.33 -22.60 -7.28
C PRO A 55 -4.70 -21.47 -6.43
N CYS A 56 -3.37 -21.50 -6.28
CA CYS A 56 -2.65 -20.42 -5.61
C CYS A 56 -2.14 -19.42 -6.64
N LEU A 57 -2.80 -18.27 -6.75
CA LEU A 57 -2.38 -17.20 -7.64
C LEU A 57 -1.39 -16.27 -6.93
N VAL A 58 -0.36 -15.82 -7.64
CA VAL A 58 0.57 -14.80 -7.16
C VAL A 58 0.42 -13.55 -8.01
N SER A 59 0.01 -12.43 -7.39
CA SER A 59 -0.01 -11.11 -8.05
C SER A 59 1.42 -10.72 -8.44
N PHE A 60 1.74 -10.88 -9.73
CA PHE A 60 3.08 -10.78 -10.25
C PHE A 60 3.23 -9.59 -11.19
N SER A 61 3.88 -8.54 -10.71
CA SER A 61 4.12 -7.32 -11.50
C SER A 61 5.51 -7.27 -12.16
N GLY A 62 6.42 -8.22 -11.87
CA GLY A 62 7.84 -8.11 -12.24
C GLY A 62 8.68 -7.25 -11.29
N GLY A 63 8.06 -6.60 -10.31
CA GLY A 63 8.74 -5.86 -9.26
C GLY A 63 9.43 -6.77 -8.23
N ARG A 64 10.38 -6.23 -7.45
CA ARG A 64 11.18 -6.99 -6.46
C ARG A 64 10.35 -7.86 -5.52
N ASP A 65 9.30 -7.30 -4.95
CA ASP A 65 8.50 -7.96 -3.91
C ASP A 65 7.69 -9.13 -4.47
N SER A 66 6.99 -8.91 -5.56
CA SER A 66 6.21 -9.95 -6.22
C SER A 66 7.10 -11.06 -6.79
N SER A 67 8.28 -10.70 -7.31
CA SER A 67 9.26 -11.66 -7.80
C SER A 67 9.82 -12.51 -6.66
N ALA A 68 10.12 -11.92 -5.49
CA ALA A 68 10.60 -12.64 -4.33
C ALA A 68 9.56 -13.64 -3.81
N LEU A 69 8.29 -13.21 -3.71
CA LEU A 69 7.22 -14.12 -3.28
C LEU A 69 6.99 -15.26 -4.26
N LEU A 70 6.99 -14.98 -5.57
CA LEU A 70 6.85 -16.01 -6.60
C LEU A 70 7.99 -17.01 -6.53
N ALA A 71 9.24 -16.55 -6.38
CA ALA A 71 10.41 -17.39 -6.32
C ALA A 71 10.40 -18.31 -5.09
N VAL A 72 10.14 -17.75 -3.90
CA VAL A 72 10.04 -18.54 -2.65
C VAL A 72 8.86 -19.50 -2.72
N ALA A 73 7.69 -19.06 -3.20
CA ALA A 73 6.50 -19.92 -3.33
C ALA A 73 6.76 -21.10 -4.28
N THR A 74 7.41 -20.86 -5.42
CA THR A 74 7.76 -21.93 -6.38
C THR A 74 8.76 -22.91 -5.77
N ARG A 75 9.79 -22.45 -5.09
CA ARG A 75 10.77 -23.30 -4.39
C ARG A 75 10.11 -24.14 -3.31
N VAL A 76 9.25 -23.53 -2.50
CA VAL A 76 8.53 -24.20 -1.41
C VAL A 76 7.54 -25.22 -1.97
N ALA A 77 6.77 -24.88 -3.01
CA ALA A 77 5.84 -25.82 -3.64
C ALA A 77 6.55 -27.09 -4.11
N ARG A 78 7.69 -26.94 -4.79
CA ARG A 78 8.50 -28.07 -5.28
C ARG A 78 9.09 -28.91 -4.15
N ARG A 79 9.56 -28.27 -3.09
CA ARG A 79 10.11 -28.96 -1.91
C ARG A 79 9.05 -29.77 -1.16
N GLU A 80 7.86 -29.21 -1.00
CA GLU A 80 6.76 -29.80 -0.22
C GLU A 80 5.84 -30.70 -1.08
N GLY A 81 6.07 -30.80 -2.39
CA GLY A 81 5.21 -31.57 -3.30
C GLY A 81 3.81 -30.97 -3.47
N LEU A 82 3.68 -29.66 -3.31
CA LEU A 82 2.43 -28.91 -3.47
C LEU A 82 2.26 -28.43 -4.93
N PRO A 83 1.03 -28.12 -5.36
CA PRO A 83 0.80 -27.46 -6.65
C PRO A 83 1.63 -26.17 -6.77
N GLU A 84 2.27 -25.95 -7.92
CA GLU A 84 3.04 -24.74 -8.14
C GLU A 84 2.13 -23.50 -8.19
N PRO A 85 2.61 -22.33 -7.71
CA PRO A 85 1.86 -21.09 -7.78
C PRO A 85 1.74 -20.63 -9.23
N ILE A 86 0.62 -20.00 -9.56
CA ILE A 86 0.34 -19.44 -10.89
C ILE A 86 0.58 -17.92 -10.81
N PRO A 87 1.62 -17.36 -11.45
CA PRO A 87 1.78 -15.91 -11.55
C PRO A 87 0.67 -15.31 -12.40
N VAL A 88 -0.02 -14.28 -11.89
CA VAL A 88 -1.03 -13.51 -12.61
C VAL A 88 -0.57 -12.07 -12.75
N THR A 89 -0.63 -11.52 -13.96
CA THR A 89 -0.05 -10.22 -14.32
C THR A 89 -1.06 -9.37 -15.08
N GLY A 90 -1.34 -8.16 -14.60
CA GLY A 90 -2.07 -7.16 -15.38
C GLY A 90 -1.17 -6.48 -16.41
N ARG A 91 -1.60 -6.40 -17.65
CA ARG A 91 -0.92 -5.73 -18.76
C ARG A 91 -1.79 -4.63 -19.34
N PHE A 92 -1.15 -3.57 -19.78
CA PHE A 92 -1.79 -2.38 -20.35
C PHE A 92 -1.06 -1.99 -21.66
N PRO A 93 -1.30 -2.70 -22.77
CA PRO A 93 -0.53 -2.52 -24.01
C PRO A 93 -0.55 -1.08 -24.55
N ALA A 94 -1.62 -0.34 -24.28
CA ALA A 94 -1.76 1.06 -24.70
C ALA A 94 -1.00 2.08 -23.80
N ILE A 95 -0.39 1.64 -22.68
CA ILE A 95 0.24 2.53 -21.68
C ILE A 95 1.69 2.10 -21.44
N PRO A 96 2.66 2.64 -22.20
CA PRO A 96 4.07 2.22 -22.14
C PRO A 96 4.72 2.39 -20.76
N SER A 97 4.27 3.36 -19.95
CA SER A 97 4.79 3.60 -18.58
C SER A 97 4.57 2.44 -17.62
N THR A 98 3.69 1.48 -17.99
CA THR A 98 3.38 0.28 -17.21
C THR A 98 4.18 -0.95 -17.64
N ASP A 99 4.98 -0.85 -18.70
CA ASP A 99 5.65 -2.02 -19.27
C ASP A 99 6.78 -2.54 -18.38
N GLU A 100 6.60 -3.78 -17.94
CA GLU A 100 7.52 -4.54 -17.11
C GLU A 100 7.87 -5.90 -17.74
N HIS A 101 7.55 -6.06 -19.03
CA HIS A 101 7.55 -7.35 -19.70
C HIS A 101 8.90 -8.07 -19.64
N GLU A 102 10.01 -7.37 -19.87
CA GLU A 102 11.34 -7.97 -19.80
C GLU A 102 11.67 -8.55 -18.42
N TRP A 103 11.31 -7.80 -17.36
CA TRP A 103 11.50 -8.27 -15.98
C TRP A 103 10.61 -9.46 -15.65
N GLN A 104 9.37 -9.43 -16.13
CA GLN A 104 8.42 -10.53 -15.94
C GLN A 104 8.90 -11.79 -16.63
N GLN A 105 9.29 -11.70 -17.90
CA GLN A 105 9.81 -12.82 -18.67
C GLN A 105 11.08 -13.43 -18.08
N GLU A 106 11.99 -12.59 -17.58
CA GLU A 106 13.21 -13.07 -16.96
C GLU A 106 12.91 -13.94 -15.73
N VAL A 107 12.06 -13.43 -14.84
CA VAL A 107 11.71 -14.15 -13.60
C VAL A 107 10.96 -15.45 -13.91
N VAL A 108 9.93 -15.39 -14.76
CA VAL A 108 9.13 -16.57 -15.16
C VAL A 108 10.01 -17.64 -15.80
N ARG A 109 10.91 -17.27 -16.71
CA ARG A 109 11.84 -18.19 -17.39
C ARG A 109 12.83 -18.81 -16.41
N ARG A 110 13.41 -18.00 -15.50
CA ARG A 110 14.36 -18.49 -14.49
C ARG A 110 13.71 -19.48 -13.53
N LEU A 111 12.48 -19.22 -13.11
CA LEU A 111 11.75 -20.10 -12.20
C LEU A 111 11.14 -21.31 -12.91
N GLY A 112 11.09 -21.31 -14.25
CA GLY A 112 10.46 -22.36 -15.03
C GLY A 112 8.96 -22.47 -14.77
N CYS A 113 8.29 -21.35 -14.49
CA CYS A 113 6.84 -21.33 -14.30
C CYS A 113 6.14 -21.74 -15.60
N ARG A 114 5.29 -22.77 -15.54
CA ARG A 114 4.56 -23.32 -16.71
C ARG A 114 3.30 -22.53 -17.00
N ASP A 115 2.60 -22.13 -15.95
CA ASP A 115 1.28 -21.51 -16.01
C ASP A 115 1.38 -20.03 -15.62
N TRP A 116 1.79 -19.18 -16.57
CA TRP A 116 1.76 -17.73 -16.39
C TRP A 116 0.51 -17.15 -17.04
N MET A 117 -0.26 -16.35 -16.29
CA MET A 117 -1.53 -15.77 -16.71
C MET A 117 -1.40 -14.24 -16.88
N PRO A 118 -1.04 -13.73 -18.08
CA PRO A 118 -1.16 -12.32 -18.38
C PRO A 118 -2.62 -11.97 -18.73
N LEU A 119 -3.15 -10.93 -18.08
CA LEU A 119 -4.49 -10.38 -18.32
C LEU A 119 -4.32 -8.98 -18.91
N GLU A 120 -4.89 -8.72 -20.07
CA GLU A 120 -4.81 -7.43 -20.76
C GLU A 120 -6.00 -6.55 -20.43
N PHE A 121 -5.73 -5.29 -20.17
CA PHE A 121 -6.73 -4.26 -19.83
C PHE A 121 -6.52 -3.02 -20.68
N THR A 122 -7.60 -2.30 -20.93
CA THR A 122 -7.62 -1.02 -21.64
C THR A 122 -7.96 0.12 -20.70
N ASP A 123 -9.24 0.29 -20.34
CA ASP A 123 -9.74 1.32 -19.44
C ASP A 123 -10.66 0.78 -18.33
N GLU A 124 -10.78 -0.55 -18.23
CA GLU A 124 -11.63 -1.22 -17.26
C GLU A 124 -11.20 -0.90 -15.82
N LEU A 125 -9.90 -0.65 -15.64
CA LEU A 125 -9.26 -0.40 -14.34
C LEU A 125 -9.06 1.10 -14.04
N ASP A 126 -9.73 1.98 -14.77
CA ASP A 126 -9.85 3.40 -14.44
C ASP A 126 -10.49 3.60 -13.03
N LEU A 127 -10.18 4.71 -12.32
CA LEU A 127 -10.65 4.99 -10.95
C LEU A 127 -12.17 4.87 -10.76
N ILE A 128 -12.94 5.16 -11.81
CA ILE A 128 -14.39 5.00 -11.86
C ILE A 128 -14.83 4.18 -13.09
N GLY A 129 -13.91 3.33 -13.60
CA GLY A 129 -14.20 2.37 -14.64
C GLY A 129 -15.12 1.23 -14.16
N PRO A 130 -15.47 0.28 -15.05
CA PRO A 130 -16.43 -0.79 -14.73
C PRO A 130 -16.01 -1.60 -13.49
N VAL A 131 -14.74 -1.94 -13.36
CA VAL A 131 -14.24 -2.73 -12.22
C VAL A 131 -14.30 -1.92 -10.92
N ALA A 132 -13.90 -0.65 -10.93
CA ALA A 132 -13.97 0.22 -9.77
C ALA A 132 -15.42 0.42 -9.30
N ARG A 133 -16.37 0.63 -10.23
CA ARG A 133 -17.81 0.76 -9.92
C ARG A 133 -18.36 -0.50 -9.25
N ARG A 134 -17.96 -1.68 -9.70
CA ARG A 134 -18.34 -2.94 -9.09
C ARG A 134 -17.84 -3.05 -7.65
N VAL A 135 -16.58 -2.70 -7.38
CA VAL A 135 -16.03 -2.67 -6.03
C VAL A 135 -16.71 -1.63 -5.16
N MET A 136 -16.96 -0.44 -5.68
CA MET A 136 -17.70 0.61 -4.96
C MET A 136 -19.15 0.21 -4.64
N GLY A 137 -19.79 -0.56 -5.50
CA GLY A 137 -21.11 -1.13 -5.23
C GLY A 137 -21.13 -2.10 -4.05
N TRP A 138 -20.02 -2.80 -3.79
CA TRP A 138 -19.90 -3.75 -2.67
C TRP A 138 -19.45 -3.12 -1.36
N GLN A 139 -18.54 -2.14 -1.43
CA GLN A 139 -17.79 -1.66 -0.26
C GLN A 139 -17.92 -0.15 0.00
N GLY A 140 -18.64 0.59 -0.86
CA GLY A 140 -18.62 2.04 -0.85
C GLY A 140 -17.27 2.58 -1.36
N VAL A 141 -16.82 3.71 -0.82
CA VAL A 141 -15.53 4.31 -1.20
C VAL A 141 -14.39 3.34 -0.89
N PRO A 142 -13.60 2.93 -1.90
CA PRO A 142 -12.53 1.96 -1.70
C PRO A 142 -11.34 2.56 -0.94
N TYR A 143 -10.67 1.71 -0.18
CA TYR A 143 -9.38 2.07 0.42
C TYR A 143 -8.43 0.87 0.37
N PRO A 144 -7.21 1.05 -0.17
CA PRO A 144 -6.72 2.24 -0.87
C PRO A 144 -7.48 2.50 -2.18
N TYR A 145 -7.34 3.71 -2.76
CA TYR A 145 -8.07 4.12 -3.97
C TYR A 145 -7.92 3.15 -5.17
N ASN A 146 -6.84 2.41 -5.21
CA ASN A 146 -6.50 1.44 -6.26
C ASN A 146 -6.86 -0.01 -5.89
N LEU A 147 -7.67 -0.23 -4.85
CA LEU A 147 -8.09 -1.57 -4.39
C LEU A 147 -8.69 -2.43 -5.52
N HIS A 148 -9.44 -1.81 -6.41
CA HIS A 148 -10.13 -2.47 -7.53
C HIS A 148 -9.18 -3.12 -8.55
N LEU A 149 -7.91 -2.70 -8.61
CA LEU A 149 -6.90 -3.32 -9.48
C LEU A 149 -6.66 -4.80 -9.13
N LEU A 150 -6.92 -5.19 -7.88
CA LEU A 150 -6.75 -6.57 -7.44
C LEU A 150 -7.88 -7.49 -7.91
N LEU A 151 -9.08 -6.96 -8.12
CA LEU A 151 -10.27 -7.78 -8.39
C LEU A 151 -10.09 -8.72 -9.59
N PRO A 152 -9.78 -8.25 -10.82
CA PRO A 152 -9.66 -9.14 -11.96
C PRO A 152 -8.46 -10.09 -11.88
N LEU A 153 -7.45 -9.76 -11.07
CA LEU A 153 -6.32 -10.65 -10.82
C LEU A 153 -6.69 -11.77 -9.82
N MET A 154 -7.67 -11.54 -8.94
CA MET A 154 -8.16 -12.52 -7.97
C MET A 154 -9.18 -13.49 -8.58
N GLU A 155 -10.06 -13.02 -9.46
CA GLU A 155 -11.21 -13.78 -9.98
C GLU A 155 -10.85 -15.15 -10.57
N PRO A 156 -9.73 -15.35 -11.28
CA PRO A 156 -9.33 -16.67 -11.77
C PRO A 156 -8.99 -17.68 -10.66
N GLY A 157 -8.74 -17.20 -9.43
CA GLY A 157 -8.36 -18.00 -8.27
C GLY A 157 -9.51 -18.44 -7.38
N ARG A 158 -10.74 -18.49 -7.88
CA ARG A 158 -11.92 -18.87 -7.09
C ARG A 158 -11.71 -20.17 -6.30
N SER A 159 -12.15 -20.17 -5.04
CA SER A 159 -12.00 -21.22 -4.03
C SER A 159 -10.56 -21.51 -3.62
N GLY A 160 -9.60 -20.73 -4.13
CA GLY A 160 -8.17 -20.85 -3.84
C GLY A 160 -7.61 -19.65 -3.07
N SER A 161 -6.34 -19.42 -3.25
CA SER A 161 -5.62 -18.34 -2.59
C SER A 161 -5.02 -17.34 -3.58
N PHE A 162 -4.83 -16.09 -3.10
CA PHE A 162 -4.24 -15.00 -3.87
C PHE A 162 -3.14 -14.31 -3.05
N VAL A 163 -1.89 -14.55 -3.42
CA VAL A 163 -0.71 -14.01 -2.75
C VAL A 163 -0.36 -12.65 -3.35
N THR A 164 -0.15 -11.64 -2.50
CA THR A 164 0.25 -10.29 -2.94
C THR A 164 1.59 -9.86 -2.36
N GLY A 165 2.32 -9.02 -3.09
CA GLY A 165 3.52 -8.33 -2.62
C GLY A 165 3.26 -7.15 -1.67
N LEU A 166 2.01 -6.99 -1.20
CA LEU A 166 1.66 -5.93 -0.26
C LEU A 166 2.51 -6.03 1.00
N GLY A 167 2.99 -4.90 1.48
CA GLY A 167 3.83 -4.84 2.66
C GLY A 167 5.33 -4.81 2.38
N GLY A 168 5.80 -5.15 1.17
CA GLY A 168 7.22 -5.13 0.85
C GLY A 168 7.85 -3.73 1.03
N ASP A 169 7.21 -2.70 0.50
CA ASP A 169 7.65 -1.31 0.69
C ASP A 169 7.66 -0.90 2.18
N GLN A 170 6.68 -1.38 2.94
CA GLN A 170 6.48 -1.05 4.34
C GLN A 170 7.38 -1.88 5.28
N SER A 171 7.73 -3.11 4.93
CA SER A 171 8.54 -4.01 5.76
C SER A 171 10.03 -3.84 5.52
N PHE A 172 10.43 -3.47 4.31
CA PHE A 172 11.85 -3.31 3.94
C PHE A 172 12.29 -1.84 3.84
N PHE A 173 11.64 -0.94 4.56
CA PHE A 173 11.96 0.49 4.51
C PHE A 173 13.37 0.80 5.05
N ALA A 174 14.00 1.84 4.48
CA ALA A 174 15.29 2.30 4.95
C ALA A 174 15.19 2.93 6.35
N PRO A 175 16.18 2.70 7.22
CA PRO A 175 16.13 3.16 8.61
C PRO A 175 16.14 4.68 8.77
N GLY A 176 16.67 5.40 7.80
CA GLY A 176 16.82 6.86 7.83
C GLY A 176 18.08 7.33 8.55
N ARG A 177 18.50 8.56 8.23
CA ARG A 177 19.82 9.09 8.58
C ARG A 177 20.20 9.01 10.06
N ALA A 178 19.25 9.27 10.98
CA ALA A 178 19.56 9.20 12.41
C ALA A 178 20.01 7.79 12.85
N LEU A 179 19.35 6.75 12.33
CA LEU A 179 19.74 5.37 12.60
C LEU A 179 21.01 4.97 11.85
N ASP A 180 21.22 5.48 10.64
CA ASP A 180 22.45 5.21 9.87
C ASP A 180 23.68 5.77 10.57
N VAL A 181 23.58 6.96 11.16
CA VAL A 181 24.64 7.55 11.98
C VAL A 181 24.89 6.73 13.25
N LEU A 182 23.81 6.38 13.97
CA LEU A 182 23.91 5.55 15.17
C LEU A 182 24.49 4.15 14.89
N ALA A 183 24.17 3.59 13.74
CA ALA A 183 24.70 2.30 13.27
C ALA A 183 26.10 2.42 12.61
N ARG A 184 26.71 3.60 12.61
CA ARG A 184 27.99 3.90 11.93
C ARG A 184 28.00 3.62 10.43
N ARG A 185 26.84 3.67 9.80
CA ARG A 185 26.65 3.49 8.33
C ARG A 185 26.83 4.79 7.55
N ALA A 186 26.70 5.93 8.24
CA ALA A 186 26.92 7.26 7.67
C ALA A 186 27.88 8.07 8.54
N ARG A 187 28.72 8.91 7.89
CA ARG A 187 29.58 9.85 8.61
C ARG A 187 28.73 10.91 9.29
N PRO A 188 28.90 11.16 10.60
CA PRO A 188 28.12 12.15 11.32
C PRO A 188 28.46 13.57 10.85
N VAL A 189 27.45 14.41 10.80
CA VAL A 189 27.60 15.86 10.63
C VAL A 189 27.00 16.58 11.86
N PRO A 190 27.37 17.83 12.19
CA PRO A 190 26.92 18.50 13.42
C PRO A 190 25.42 18.49 13.65
N ARG A 191 24.63 18.60 12.59
CA ARG A 191 23.16 18.56 12.65
C ARG A 191 22.57 17.19 13.01
N ASP A 192 23.35 16.12 12.92
CA ASP A 192 22.84 14.75 13.23
C ASP A 192 22.66 14.55 14.73
N GLY A 193 23.50 15.19 15.55
CA GLY A 193 23.32 15.22 17.02
C GLY A 193 21.93 15.75 17.41
N LEU A 194 21.51 16.87 16.81
CA LEU A 194 20.18 17.45 17.03
C LEU A 194 19.06 16.55 16.49
N ARG A 195 19.26 15.89 15.35
CA ARG A 195 18.28 14.94 14.78
C ARG A 195 18.07 13.73 15.68
N ILE A 196 19.16 13.16 16.19
CA ILE A 196 19.11 12.02 17.10
C ILE A 196 18.45 12.40 18.42
N ALA A 197 18.87 13.54 19.01
CA ALA A 197 18.26 14.06 20.22
C ALA A 197 16.77 14.33 20.07
N ALA A 198 16.36 14.97 18.97
CA ALA A 198 14.95 15.21 18.66
C ALA A 198 14.17 13.90 18.46
N ALA A 199 14.75 12.89 17.79
CA ALA A 199 14.11 11.60 17.58
C ALA A 199 14.01 10.75 18.86
N ALA A 200 14.93 10.92 19.81
CA ALA A 200 14.94 10.24 21.10
C ALA A 200 14.11 10.98 22.19
N ALA A 201 13.77 12.25 21.96
CA ALA A 201 13.09 13.09 22.93
C ALA A 201 11.67 12.57 23.25
N PRO A 202 11.14 12.88 24.46
CA PRO A 202 9.73 12.65 24.79
C PRO A 202 8.76 13.27 23.76
N ARG A 203 7.58 12.67 23.60
CA ARG A 203 6.60 13.11 22.59
C ARG A 203 6.28 14.60 22.62
N ALA A 204 6.12 15.18 23.81
CA ALA A 204 5.82 16.59 23.97
C ALA A 204 6.93 17.48 23.38
N VAL A 205 8.20 17.15 23.65
CA VAL A 205 9.36 17.86 23.11
C VAL A 205 9.47 17.67 21.60
N ARG A 206 9.27 16.46 21.09
CA ARG A 206 9.23 16.19 19.65
C ARG A 206 8.14 16.97 18.95
N ARG A 207 6.94 17.00 19.54
CA ARG A 207 5.80 17.79 19.00
C ARG A 207 6.15 19.26 18.87
N SER A 208 6.78 19.84 19.89
CA SER A 208 7.23 21.22 19.86
C SER A 208 8.33 21.45 18.81
N ALA A 209 9.32 20.55 18.73
CA ALA A 209 10.42 20.66 17.77
C ALA A 209 10.00 20.46 16.30
N LEU A 210 8.93 19.73 16.05
CA LEU A 210 8.38 19.47 14.71
C LEU A 210 7.32 20.52 14.31
N ARG A 211 6.80 21.28 15.27
CA ARG A 211 5.84 22.35 14.98
C ARG A 211 6.46 23.38 14.02
N GLY A 212 5.83 23.62 12.87
CA GLY A 212 6.33 24.51 11.82
C GLY A 212 7.35 23.90 10.85
N ARG A 213 7.78 22.63 11.05
CA ARG A 213 8.64 21.89 10.10
C ARG A 213 7.88 20.88 9.24
N VAL A 214 6.66 20.58 9.63
CA VAL A 214 5.82 19.58 8.94
C VAL A 214 4.93 20.35 7.99
N GLY A 215 5.37 20.46 6.73
CA GLY A 215 4.60 21.05 5.64
C GLY A 215 4.05 19.96 4.75
N MET A 216 2.89 19.39 5.11
CA MET A 216 2.05 18.71 4.15
C MET A 216 0.96 19.70 3.77
N ASN A 217 0.91 20.07 2.50
CA ASN A 217 -0.04 21.02 1.97
C ASN A 217 -0.54 20.50 0.63
N TYR A 218 -1.83 20.38 0.48
CA TYR A 218 -2.44 20.01 -0.79
C TYR A 218 -3.18 21.19 -1.38
N PRO A 219 -3.03 21.45 -2.70
CA PRO A 219 -3.59 22.63 -3.34
C PRO A 219 -5.12 22.68 -3.30
N TRP A 220 -5.80 21.54 -3.22
CA TRP A 220 -7.26 21.45 -3.16
C TRP A 220 -7.84 21.51 -1.75
N LEU A 221 -7.02 21.49 -0.71
CA LEU A 221 -7.52 21.65 0.64
C LEU A 221 -7.65 23.13 1.00
N SER A 222 -8.72 23.50 1.68
CA SER A 222 -8.88 24.81 2.31
C SER A 222 -7.80 25.05 3.36
N ALA A 223 -7.70 26.28 3.88
CA ALA A 223 -6.83 26.58 5.01
C ALA A 223 -7.13 25.67 6.22
N THR A 224 -8.42 25.47 6.54
CA THR A 224 -8.89 24.56 7.60
C THR A 224 -8.46 23.13 7.34
N GLY A 225 -8.60 22.64 6.10
CA GLY A 225 -8.20 21.31 5.68
C GLY A 225 -6.71 21.06 5.79
N ASN A 226 -5.90 22.01 5.30
CA ASN A 226 -4.44 21.95 5.40
C ASN A 226 -3.94 22.01 6.85
N ASP A 227 -4.56 22.82 7.70
CA ASP A 227 -4.26 22.87 9.13
C ASP A 227 -4.62 21.56 9.83
N ALA A 228 -5.76 20.95 9.50
CA ALA A 228 -6.15 19.66 10.03
C ALA A 228 -5.19 18.56 9.57
N LEU A 229 -4.81 18.56 8.30
CA LEU A 229 -3.81 17.63 7.73
C LEU A 229 -2.46 17.77 8.43
N ALA A 230 -1.97 19.00 8.61
CA ALA A 230 -0.70 19.27 9.29
C ALA A 230 -0.72 18.78 10.75
N ARG A 231 -1.84 18.96 11.47
CA ARG A 231 -2.00 18.41 12.83
C ARG A 231 -1.98 16.89 12.85
N GLY A 232 -2.71 16.23 11.95
CA GLY A 232 -2.71 14.76 11.83
C GLY A 232 -1.33 14.22 11.54
N TRP A 233 -0.62 14.82 10.59
CA TRP A 233 0.74 14.45 10.24
C TRP A 233 1.73 14.67 11.38
N LEU A 234 1.64 15.80 12.10
CA LEU A 234 2.47 16.06 13.27
C LEU A 234 2.29 15.00 14.35
N GLU A 235 1.04 14.62 14.64
CA GLU A 235 0.75 13.53 15.59
C GLU A 235 1.36 12.20 15.13
N GLU A 236 1.24 11.86 13.86
CA GLU A 236 1.82 10.64 13.29
C GLU A 236 3.34 10.64 13.40
N GLN A 237 4.02 11.74 13.02
CA GLN A 237 5.47 11.87 13.13
C GLN A 237 5.96 11.82 14.58
N THR A 238 5.22 12.39 15.52
CA THR A 238 5.59 12.34 16.94
C THR A 238 5.43 10.94 17.55
N ARG A 239 4.61 10.07 16.96
CA ARG A 239 4.44 8.68 17.38
C ARG A 239 5.54 7.76 16.87
N GLN A 240 6.19 8.12 15.75
CA GLN A 240 7.18 7.25 15.11
C GLN A 240 8.36 6.95 16.06
N PRO A 241 8.62 5.67 16.40
CA PRO A 241 9.77 5.33 17.22
C PRO A 241 11.08 5.57 16.50
N LEU A 242 12.17 5.84 17.24
CA LEU A 242 13.50 5.92 16.64
C LEU A 242 13.96 4.54 16.13
N ARG A 243 13.78 3.48 16.93
CA ARG A 243 14.26 2.13 16.62
C ARG A 243 13.49 1.52 15.44
N TRP A 244 14.21 0.94 14.48
CA TRP A 244 13.64 0.37 13.27
C TRP A 244 12.61 -0.74 13.56
N ASN A 245 12.95 -1.70 14.42
CA ASN A 245 12.05 -2.78 14.80
C ASN A 245 10.78 -2.29 15.53
N ALA A 246 10.85 -1.17 16.23
CA ALA A 246 9.68 -0.56 16.84
C ALA A 246 8.80 0.16 15.79
N ARG A 247 9.41 0.76 14.74
CA ARG A 247 8.65 1.32 13.60
C ARG A 247 7.87 0.26 12.86
N LEU A 248 8.46 -0.94 12.65
CA LEU A 248 7.77 -2.06 12.02
C LEU A 248 6.52 -2.47 12.79
N ARG A 249 6.60 -2.53 14.13
CA ARG A 249 5.44 -2.78 15.01
C ARG A 249 4.41 -1.65 14.95
N GLU A 250 4.84 -0.41 14.85
CA GLU A 250 3.95 0.76 14.74
C GLU A 250 3.22 0.75 13.38
N MET A 251 3.91 0.45 12.28
CA MET A 251 3.34 0.27 10.96
C MET A 251 2.26 -0.83 10.98
N TRP A 252 2.54 -2.00 11.57
CA TRP A 252 1.56 -3.08 11.69
C TRP A 252 0.30 -2.66 12.46
N ARG A 253 0.43 -1.76 13.45
CA ARG A 253 -0.68 -1.24 14.27
C ARG A 253 -1.39 -0.04 13.65
N SER A 254 -0.89 0.49 12.56
CA SER A 254 -1.47 1.66 11.92
C SER A 254 -2.87 1.36 11.39
N ARG A 255 -3.76 2.33 11.51
CA ARG A 255 -5.12 2.23 10.95
C ARG A 255 -5.08 2.09 9.42
N PHE A 256 -4.18 2.79 8.77
CA PHE A 256 -3.88 2.64 7.34
C PHE A 256 -3.71 1.16 6.94
N MET A 257 -2.80 0.44 7.61
CA MET A 257 -2.49 -0.94 7.27
C MET A 257 -3.66 -1.88 7.55
N GLN A 258 -4.29 -1.76 8.73
CA GLN A 258 -5.39 -2.64 9.10
C GLN A 258 -6.62 -2.42 8.21
N LEU A 259 -6.95 -1.17 7.88
CA LEU A 259 -8.03 -0.85 6.96
C LEU A 259 -7.77 -1.42 5.55
N THR A 260 -6.53 -1.32 5.05
CA THR A 260 -6.14 -1.91 3.76
C THR A 260 -6.38 -3.42 3.77
N LEU A 261 -5.90 -4.13 4.80
CA LEU A 261 -6.09 -5.58 4.92
C LEU A 261 -7.56 -5.98 5.02
N GLU A 262 -8.35 -5.26 5.82
CA GLU A 262 -9.80 -5.47 5.94
C GLU A 262 -10.51 -5.33 4.60
N ARG A 263 -10.18 -4.30 3.82
CA ARG A 263 -10.80 -4.03 2.51
C ARG A 263 -10.43 -5.07 1.46
N ILE A 264 -9.19 -5.55 1.45
CA ILE A 264 -8.76 -6.63 0.57
C ILE A 264 -9.42 -7.96 0.97
N ALA A 265 -9.55 -8.23 2.27
CA ALA A 265 -10.26 -9.41 2.74
C ALA A 265 -11.74 -9.39 2.37
N LEU A 266 -12.39 -8.21 2.41
CA LEU A 266 -13.77 -8.04 1.90
C LEU A 266 -13.85 -8.35 0.41
N LEU A 267 -12.89 -7.84 -0.38
CA LEU A 267 -12.83 -8.11 -1.81
C LEU A 267 -12.69 -9.61 -2.10
N GLY A 268 -11.78 -10.29 -1.39
CA GLY A 268 -11.59 -11.73 -1.51
C GLY A 268 -12.86 -12.53 -1.22
N ARG A 269 -13.61 -12.16 -0.17
CA ARG A 269 -14.92 -12.80 0.13
C ARG A 269 -15.95 -12.65 -0.97
N GLN A 270 -15.94 -11.51 -1.70
CA GLN A 270 -16.90 -11.30 -2.80
C GLN A 270 -16.65 -12.22 -3.99
N VAL A 271 -15.42 -12.69 -4.16
CA VAL A 271 -15.03 -13.55 -5.30
C VAL A 271 -14.63 -14.96 -4.88
N ASP A 272 -14.84 -15.32 -3.61
CA ASP A 272 -14.49 -16.61 -3.03
C ASP A 272 -13.00 -16.95 -3.21
N VAL A 273 -12.12 -16.03 -2.83
CA VAL A 273 -10.66 -16.17 -2.88
C VAL A 273 -10.06 -15.74 -1.54
N GLU A 274 -9.09 -16.47 -1.01
CA GLU A 274 -8.38 -16.10 0.20
C GLU A 274 -7.17 -15.22 -0.12
N PRO A 275 -7.19 -13.90 0.19
CA PRO A 275 -6.02 -13.06 0.01
C PRO A 275 -4.99 -13.32 1.11
N VAL A 276 -3.75 -13.52 0.70
CA VAL A 276 -2.60 -13.77 1.59
C VAL A 276 -1.53 -12.71 1.34
N HIS A 277 -1.03 -12.12 2.42
CA HIS A 277 -0.03 -11.05 2.39
C HIS A 277 1.22 -11.46 3.19
N PRO A 278 2.12 -12.29 2.65
CA PRO A 278 3.19 -12.91 3.43
C PRO A 278 4.15 -11.88 4.05
N PHE A 279 4.40 -10.75 3.41
CA PHE A 279 5.22 -9.65 3.98
C PHE A 279 4.53 -8.89 5.12
N LEU A 280 3.24 -9.11 5.32
CA LEU A 280 2.45 -8.57 6.44
C LEU A 280 2.01 -9.68 7.39
N ASP A 281 2.53 -10.89 7.27
CA ASP A 281 2.33 -11.92 8.28
C ASP A 281 2.96 -11.49 9.61
N ALA A 282 2.23 -11.65 10.72
CA ALA A 282 2.68 -11.17 12.02
C ALA A 282 3.93 -11.93 12.52
N GLY A 283 4.06 -13.22 12.19
CA GLY A 283 5.24 -14.03 12.48
C GLY A 283 6.46 -13.58 11.68
N PHE A 284 6.27 -13.36 10.36
CA PHE A 284 7.29 -12.80 9.49
C PHE A 284 7.79 -11.44 10.00
N LEU A 285 6.88 -10.50 10.26
CA LEU A 285 7.23 -9.17 10.76
C LEU A 285 7.95 -9.20 12.12
N ALA A 286 7.55 -10.13 13.00
CA ALA A 286 8.19 -10.28 14.31
C ALA A 286 9.61 -10.85 14.18
N ALA A 287 9.80 -11.86 13.30
CA ALA A 287 11.11 -12.45 13.03
C ALA A 287 12.04 -11.44 12.34
N LEU A 288 11.54 -10.74 11.33
CA LEU A 288 12.27 -9.68 10.63
C LEU A 288 12.70 -8.56 11.60
N ALA A 289 11.80 -8.16 12.53
CA ALA A 289 12.11 -7.18 13.56
C ALA A 289 13.20 -7.65 14.55
N ALA A 290 13.27 -8.94 14.83
CA ALA A 290 14.29 -9.54 15.68
C ALA A 290 15.65 -9.62 14.95
N GLU A 291 15.66 -10.08 13.72
CA GLU A 291 16.89 -10.23 12.90
C GLU A 291 17.54 -8.88 12.57
N ALA A 292 16.77 -7.93 12.08
CA ALA A 292 17.28 -6.61 11.70
C ALA A 292 17.54 -5.70 12.91
N GLY A 293 17.00 -6.03 14.06
CA GLY A 293 17.24 -5.36 15.33
C GLY A 293 16.78 -3.89 15.36
N SER A 294 17.42 -3.11 16.21
CA SER A 294 17.03 -1.70 16.43
C SER A 294 17.44 -0.76 15.30
N THR A 295 18.44 -1.13 14.50
CA THR A 295 19.00 -0.30 13.43
C THR A 295 18.46 -0.65 12.05
N GLY A 296 17.82 -1.79 11.89
CA GLY A 296 17.30 -2.26 10.60
C GLY A 296 18.38 -2.64 9.59
N PHE A 297 17.98 -3.00 8.37
CA PHE A 297 18.89 -3.23 7.26
C PHE A 297 19.46 -1.90 6.73
N PRO A 298 20.68 -1.89 6.15
CA PRO A 298 21.28 -0.66 5.59
C PRO A 298 20.44 0.00 4.49
N SER A 299 19.79 -0.82 3.68
CA SER A 299 18.91 -0.37 2.61
C SER A 299 17.87 -1.45 2.30
N ARG A 300 16.84 -1.10 1.54
CA ARG A 300 15.88 -2.07 1.02
C ARG A 300 16.57 -3.16 0.19
N SER A 301 17.51 -2.80 -0.68
CA SER A 301 18.26 -3.76 -1.48
C SER A 301 19.11 -4.70 -0.61
N ALA A 302 19.67 -4.20 0.51
CA ALA A 302 20.38 -5.05 1.46
C ALA A 302 19.45 -6.05 2.15
N ALA A 303 18.23 -5.63 2.54
CA ALA A 303 17.22 -6.53 3.10
C ALA A 303 16.79 -7.60 2.10
N MET A 304 16.47 -7.19 0.88
CA MET A 304 16.07 -8.10 -0.19
C MET A 304 17.17 -9.10 -0.53
N ARG A 305 18.42 -8.65 -0.59
CA ARG A 305 19.57 -9.52 -0.83
C ARG A 305 19.76 -10.53 0.31
N ALA A 306 19.67 -10.08 1.55
CA ALA A 306 19.82 -10.97 2.71
C ALA A 306 18.79 -12.10 2.77
N LEU A 307 17.58 -11.87 2.24
CA LEU A 307 16.50 -12.83 2.29
C LEU A 307 16.33 -13.66 1.00
N PHE A 308 16.64 -13.09 -0.17
CA PHE A 308 16.22 -13.65 -1.46
C PHE A 308 17.34 -13.81 -2.50
N ALA A 309 18.62 -13.65 -2.11
CA ALA A 309 19.75 -13.77 -3.05
C ALA A 309 19.90 -15.18 -3.63
N GLU A 310 19.45 -16.21 -2.91
CA GLU A 310 19.46 -17.60 -3.38
C GLU A 310 18.36 -17.87 -4.41
N ASP A 311 17.23 -17.16 -4.29
CA ASP A 311 16.03 -17.36 -5.12
C ASP A 311 16.04 -16.52 -6.40
N LEU A 312 16.63 -15.30 -6.35
CA LEU A 312 16.53 -14.32 -7.42
C LEU A 312 17.89 -13.75 -7.85
N PRO A 313 18.04 -13.38 -9.13
CA PRO A 313 19.24 -12.68 -9.61
C PRO A 313 19.45 -11.35 -8.91
N GLU A 314 20.73 -10.98 -8.69
CA GLU A 314 21.12 -9.71 -8.06
C GLU A 314 20.41 -8.50 -8.70
N ARG A 315 20.30 -8.45 -10.04
CA ARG A 315 19.67 -7.34 -10.76
C ARG A 315 18.19 -7.15 -10.41
N VAL A 316 17.46 -8.25 -10.14
CA VAL A 316 16.04 -8.21 -9.72
C VAL A 316 15.94 -7.73 -8.27
N VAL A 317 16.77 -8.28 -7.40
CA VAL A 317 16.81 -7.96 -5.96
C VAL A 317 17.16 -6.49 -5.71
N THR A 318 18.06 -5.92 -6.52
CA THR A 318 18.56 -4.54 -6.37
C THR A 318 17.87 -3.52 -7.26
N ARG A 319 16.92 -3.94 -8.07
CA ARG A 319 16.21 -3.09 -9.03
C ARG A 319 15.69 -1.80 -8.37
N GLY A 320 16.02 -0.65 -8.96
CA GLY A 320 15.58 0.68 -8.50
C GLY A 320 14.38 1.26 -9.26
N THR A 321 14.10 0.74 -10.45
CA THR A 321 13.00 1.21 -11.31
C THR A 321 11.67 0.57 -10.93
N LYS A 322 10.58 1.29 -11.17
CA LYS A 322 9.20 0.82 -10.94
C LYS A 322 8.30 1.42 -11.99
N ALA A 323 7.38 0.63 -12.53
CA ALA A 323 6.33 1.11 -13.42
C ALA A 323 5.39 2.11 -12.72
N SER A 324 4.81 3.03 -13.49
CA SER A 324 3.79 3.95 -13.04
C SER A 324 2.42 3.53 -13.57
N PHE A 325 1.42 3.48 -12.68
CA PHE A 325 0.05 3.12 -13.01
C PHE A 325 -0.91 4.32 -12.96
N ASN A 326 -0.40 5.55 -12.85
CA ASN A 326 -1.26 6.73 -12.79
C ASN A 326 -2.14 6.87 -14.04
N GLU A 327 -1.58 6.61 -15.23
CA GLU A 327 -2.35 6.68 -16.48
C GLU A 327 -3.43 5.60 -16.60
N VAL A 328 -3.25 4.43 -15.96
CA VAL A 328 -4.27 3.39 -15.89
C VAL A 328 -5.46 3.89 -15.09
N LEU A 329 -5.19 4.55 -13.97
CA LEU A 329 -6.19 5.03 -13.03
C LEU A 329 -6.85 6.32 -13.50
N TRP A 330 -6.07 7.24 -14.06
CA TRP A 330 -6.55 8.53 -14.59
C TRP A 330 -6.80 8.46 -16.08
N ASN A 331 -7.80 7.65 -16.50
CA ASN A 331 -8.07 7.32 -17.88
C ASN A 331 -9.43 7.89 -18.35
N ARG A 332 -10.02 7.30 -19.37
CA ARG A 332 -11.18 7.79 -20.13
C ARG A 332 -12.40 8.06 -19.25
N HIS A 333 -12.75 7.15 -18.34
CA HIS A 333 -13.95 7.29 -17.49
C HIS A 333 -13.79 8.43 -16.49
N THR A 334 -12.64 8.50 -15.83
CA THR A 334 -12.32 9.56 -14.88
C THR A 334 -12.25 10.92 -15.56
N ARG A 335 -11.54 11.02 -16.70
CA ARG A 335 -11.44 12.28 -17.45
C ARG A 335 -12.80 12.78 -17.95
N ARG A 336 -13.66 11.87 -18.42
CA ARG A 336 -15.04 12.22 -18.83
C ARG A 336 -15.87 12.73 -17.66
N PHE A 337 -15.76 12.09 -16.51
CA PHE A 337 -16.46 12.52 -15.29
C PHE A 337 -16.01 13.92 -14.87
N VAL A 338 -14.71 14.15 -14.78
CA VAL A 338 -14.14 15.45 -14.40
C VAL A 338 -14.57 16.54 -15.39
N ALA A 339 -14.50 16.29 -16.68
CA ALA A 339 -14.92 17.24 -17.73
C ALA A 339 -16.42 17.59 -17.67
N GLY A 340 -17.25 16.68 -17.17
CA GLY A 340 -18.70 16.91 -16.98
C GLY A 340 -19.09 17.44 -15.60
N LEU A 341 -18.13 17.70 -14.72
CA LEU A 341 -18.38 18.13 -13.35
C LEU A 341 -18.52 19.64 -13.28
N THR A 342 -19.75 20.12 -13.08
CA THR A 342 -19.97 21.56 -12.87
C THR A 342 -19.62 21.97 -11.42
N PRO A 343 -19.31 23.27 -11.17
CA PRO A 343 -19.03 23.76 -9.81
C PRO A 343 -20.15 23.40 -8.82
N GLU A 344 -21.40 23.56 -9.20
CA GLU A 344 -22.56 23.30 -8.35
C GLU A 344 -22.67 21.80 -7.99
N ARG A 345 -22.42 20.93 -8.96
CA ARG A 345 -22.39 19.47 -8.71
C ARG A 345 -21.26 19.07 -7.80
N LEU A 346 -20.10 19.69 -7.95
CA LEU A 346 -18.95 19.43 -7.09
C LEU A 346 -19.25 19.88 -5.66
N GLU A 347 -19.73 21.10 -5.46
CA GLU A 347 -20.10 21.64 -4.14
C GLU A 347 -21.18 20.78 -3.46
N GLN A 348 -22.20 20.37 -4.21
CA GLN A 348 -23.23 19.47 -3.70
C GLN A 348 -22.64 18.11 -3.26
N ALA A 349 -21.70 17.55 -4.03
CA ALA A 349 -21.05 16.30 -3.66
C ALA A 349 -20.19 16.45 -2.42
N LEU A 350 -19.42 17.53 -2.30
CA LEU A 350 -18.59 17.85 -1.12
C LEU A 350 -19.45 18.02 0.14
N GLY A 351 -20.58 18.73 0.05
CA GLY A 351 -21.53 18.87 1.16
C GLY A 351 -22.16 17.54 1.59
N ARG A 352 -22.53 16.65 0.63
CA ARG A 352 -23.02 15.29 0.97
C ARG A 352 -21.98 14.41 1.66
N LEU A 353 -20.69 14.67 1.42
CA LEU A 353 -19.57 13.95 2.03
C LEU A 353 -19.08 14.58 3.34
N ASP A 354 -19.66 15.71 3.76
CA ASP A 354 -19.25 16.46 4.94
C ASP A 354 -17.76 16.88 4.89
N VAL A 355 -17.30 17.32 3.72
CA VAL A 355 -15.91 17.74 3.46
C VAL A 355 -15.79 19.16 2.89
N ASP A 356 -16.88 19.87 2.70
CA ASP A 356 -16.95 21.20 2.11
C ASP A 356 -16.17 22.27 2.89
N GLU A 357 -16.07 22.17 4.23
CA GLU A 357 -15.20 23.03 5.02
C GLU A 357 -13.69 22.72 4.85
N LEU A 358 -13.36 21.50 4.45
CA LEU A 358 -11.97 21.01 4.32
C LEU A 358 -11.41 21.18 2.91
N VAL A 359 -12.27 21.31 1.91
CA VAL A 359 -11.91 21.31 0.49
C VAL A 359 -12.30 22.62 -0.17
N ASP A 360 -11.39 23.21 -0.93
CA ASP A 360 -11.69 24.30 -1.85
C ASP A 360 -12.16 23.70 -3.19
N SER A 361 -13.44 23.83 -3.51
CA SER A 361 -14.08 23.24 -4.68
C SER A 361 -13.43 23.71 -5.98
N ARG A 362 -13.08 24.98 -6.09
CA ARG A 362 -12.43 25.56 -7.27
C ARG A 362 -11.00 25.04 -7.44
N ALA A 363 -10.21 25.05 -6.37
CA ALA A 363 -8.85 24.53 -6.39
C ALA A 363 -8.82 23.02 -6.68
N LEU A 364 -9.84 22.27 -6.19
CA LEU A 364 -10.00 20.85 -6.51
C LEU A 364 -10.31 20.62 -7.98
N ALA A 365 -11.23 21.38 -8.57
CA ALA A 365 -11.55 21.30 -9.99
C ALA A 365 -10.31 21.63 -10.85
N ASP A 366 -9.58 22.68 -10.52
CA ASP A 366 -8.33 23.07 -11.20
C ASP A 366 -7.28 21.97 -11.09
N HIS A 367 -7.17 21.32 -9.91
CA HIS A 367 -6.24 20.22 -9.68
C HIS A 367 -6.60 18.98 -10.52
N TRP A 368 -7.87 18.58 -10.60
CA TRP A 368 -8.30 17.43 -11.38
C TRP A 368 -8.24 17.67 -12.89
N ASN A 369 -8.20 18.91 -13.34
CA ASN A 369 -7.99 19.26 -14.76
C ASN A 369 -6.50 19.27 -15.18
N GLN A 370 -5.57 19.02 -14.25
CA GLN A 370 -4.16 18.86 -14.58
C GLN A 370 -3.90 17.53 -15.33
N PRO A 371 -2.84 17.47 -16.13
CA PRO A 371 -2.48 16.21 -16.85
C PRO A 371 -2.20 15.03 -15.93
N ASP A 372 -1.58 15.26 -14.77
CA ASP A 372 -1.19 14.25 -13.78
C ASP A 372 -1.55 14.72 -12.35
N PRO A 373 -2.82 14.63 -11.96
CA PRO A 373 -3.23 15.04 -10.62
C PRO A 373 -2.69 14.08 -9.55
N LEU A 374 -2.45 14.63 -8.37
CA LEU A 374 -1.91 13.87 -7.25
C LEU A 374 -2.86 12.76 -6.80
N ALA A 375 -2.35 11.54 -6.69
CA ALA A 375 -3.12 10.35 -6.32
C ALA A 375 -3.82 10.44 -4.95
N ASN A 376 -3.35 11.33 -4.08
CA ASN A 376 -4.00 11.61 -2.80
C ASN A 376 -5.44 12.16 -2.93
N SER A 377 -5.78 12.78 -4.07
CA SER A 377 -7.14 13.25 -4.36
C SER A 377 -8.07 12.17 -4.94
N PHE A 378 -7.55 10.98 -5.27
CA PHE A 378 -8.30 9.94 -5.99
C PHE A 378 -9.41 9.31 -5.15
N ILE A 379 -9.21 9.16 -3.83
CA ILE A 379 -10.28 8.72 -2.92
C ILE A 379 -11.43 9.71 -2.92
N LEU A 380 -11.12 11.01 -2.87
CA LEU A 380 -12.14 12.06 -2.91
C LEU A 380 -12.91 12.05 -4.23
N LEU A 381 -12.22 11.83 -5.36
CA LEU A 381 -12.86 11.70 -6.66
C LEU A 381 -13.85 10.53 -6.71
N GLN A 382 -13.46 9.36 -6.22
CA GLN A 382 -14.35 8.19 -6.14
C GLN A 382 -15.54 8.45 -5.21
N ALA A 383 -15.31 9.14 -4.09
CA ALA A 383 -16.37 9.54 -3.16
C ALA A 383 -17.35 10.52 -3.81
N CYS A 384 -16.85 11.55 -4.51
CA CYS A 384 -17.70 12.50 -5.25
C CYS A 384 -18.50 11.82 -6.34
N TRP A 385 -17.91 10.85 -7.06
CA TRP A 385 -18.65 10.06 -8.05
C TRP A 385 -19.79 9.28 -7.41
N LEU A 386 -19.53 8.57 -6.30
CA LEU A 386 -20.57 7.82 -5.56
C LEU A 386 -21.68 8.74 -5.04
N ALA A 387 -21.33 9.90 -4.48
CA ALA A 387 -22.29 10.87 -3.95
C ALA A 387 -23.22 11.43 -5.03
N GLN A 388 -22.83 11.39 -6.29
CA GLN A 388 -23.67 11.79 -7.42
C GLN A 388 -24.59 10.68 -7.96
N GLN A 389 -24.37 9.41 -7.56
CA GLN A 389 -25.23 8.28 -7.92
C GLN A 389 -26.38 8.08 -6.91
N ALA A 390 -26.23 8.63 -5.69
CA ALA A 390 -27.23 8.59 -4.63
C ALA A 390 -28.21 9.76 -4.74
#